data_c549268ba7e45323f7be03b8e1bb98f7
#
_entry.id   c549268ba7e45323f7be03b8e1bb98f7
#
_cell.length_a   1.000
_cell.length_b   1.000
_cell.length_c   1.000
_cell.angle_alpha   90.00
_cell.angle_beta   90.00
_cell.angle_gamma   90.00
#
_symmetry.space_group_name_H-M   'P 1'
#
loop_
_entity.id
_entity.type
_entity.pdbx_description
1 polymer ?
#
loop_
_entity_poly.entity_id
_entity_poly.type
_entity_poly.pdbx_seq_one_letter_code
_entity_poly.pdbx_strand_id
1 'polypeptide(L)'
;MVEETKRSVVYFDITSNDEAIGRVVFKLFNDVVPHTAENFRALCTGEKGESKTSGKLLTYKGSSFHRVIKDFMCQGGDFTHGTGIGGESIYGEKFEDENFDIKHDKPFLLSMANAGPNTNGSQFFITTVATPHLDGKHVVFGEVIQGKSIVRQLERCEKGDNDKPLKDWKISDCGELPSDYVPSPTAVSDGTGDIYEEVITDDEHIDISKPESVFEAIANLKNIGTKLLKEGSLQKSFEKYNKATNFLADYFPEDLSDTDLSTLHSLQISCHLNKALVALKLSDGKHVVRSASDALDVESIDNSSKTKALYRKGMGYILLKDEDSAKECLQSALQLSPSDPAIVKGLEDVKKQSKARIEKQKKAMSKFFS
;
A
#
# COMPACT_ATOMS: atom_id res chain seq x y z
N MET A 1 -24.74 -36.55 -10.78
CA MET A 1 -23.80 -35.43 -10.99
C MET A 1 -23.97 -34.56 -9.75
N VAL A 2 -22.95 -34.44 -8.93
CA VAL A 2 -22.95 -33.49 -7.81
C VAL A 2 -22.85 -32.13 -8.47
N GLU A 3 -23.87 -31.27 -8.34
CA GLU A 3 -23.75 -29.86 -8.74
C GLU A 3 -22.58 -29.28 -7.97
N GLU A 4 -21.57 -28.83 -8.69
CA GLU A 4 -20.43 -28.14 -8.09
C GLU A 4 -20.96 -26.87 -7.45
N THR A 5 -20.95 -26.78 -6.12
CA THR A 5 -21.45 -25.63 -5.38
C THR A 5 -20.60 -24.41 -5.78
N LYS A 6 -21.19 -23.51 -6.56
CA LYS A 6 -20.51 -22.30 -7.01
C LYS A 6 -20.21 -21.40 -5.81
N ARG A 7 -18.97 -20.93 -5.71
CA ARG A 7 -18.56 -19.97 -4.70
C ARG A 7 -19.16 -18.60 -4.97
N SER A 8 -19.84 -18.03 -4.00
CA SER A 8 -20.41 -16.68 -4.08
C SER A 8 -19.30 -15.63 -4.13
N VAL A 9 -19.55 -14.56 -4.88
CA VAL A 9 -18.66 -13.40 -4.97
C VAL A 9 -19.40 -12.19 -4.42
N VAL A 10 -18.82 -11.51 -3.43
CA VAL A 10 -19.43 -10.35 -2.77
C VAL A 10 -18.44 -9.19 -2.73
N TYR A 11 -18.94 -7.98 -2.52
CA TYR A 11 -18.10 -6.79 -2.51
C TYR A 11 -18.41 -5.84 -1.36
N PHE A 12 -17.41 -5.04 -0.99
CA PHE A 12 -17.52 -3.85 -0.19
C PHE A 12 -16.98 -2.64 -0.94
N ASP A 13 -17.74 -1.56 -1.01
CA ASP A 13 -17.25 -0.25 -1.38
C ASP A 13 -16.79 0.47 -0.10
N ILE A 14 -15.52 0.84 -0.06
CA ILE A 14 -14.88 1.39 1.12
C ILE A 14 -14.72 2.90 0.98
N THR A 15 -15.06 3.61 2.05
CA THR A 15 -14.78 5.05 2.21
C THR A 15 -13.91 5.30 3.44
N SER A 16 -13.18 6.41 3.43
CA SER A 16 -12.42 6.91 4.58
C SER A 16 -12.77 8.38 4.79
N ASN A 17 -13.41 8.73 5.92
CA ASN A 17 -13.99 10.06 6.14
C ASN A 17 -14.87 10.54 4.97
N ASP A 18 -15.74 9.66 4.47
CA ASP A 18 -16.65 9.85 3.34
C ASP A 18 -15.98 10.01 1.96
N GLU A 19 -14.65 9.98 1.88
CA GLU A 19 -13.93 9.90 0.60
C GLU A 19 -13.91 8.46 0.08
N ALA A 20 -14.28 8.26 -1.18
CA ALA A 20 -14.26 6.94 -1.81
C ALA A 20 -12.81 6.45 -1.96
N ILE A 21 -12.53 5.28 -1.39
CA ILE A 21 -11.22 4.62 -1.50
C ILE A 21 -11.25 3.59 -2.65
N GLY A 22 -12.30 2.77 -2.72
CA GLY A 22 -12.47 1.79 -3.78
C GLY A 22 -13.23 0.55 -3.34
N ARG A 23 -13.22 -0.48 -4.19
CA ARG A 23 -13.96 -1.74 -3.99
C ARG A 23 -13.04 -2.89 -3.63
N VAL A 24 -13.39 -3.60 -2.55
CA VAL A 24 -12.80 -4.89 -2.17
C VAL A 24 -13.79 -5.98 -2.56
N VAL A 25 -13.33 -7.00 -3.29
CA VAL A 25 -14.15 -8.13 -3.73
C VAL A 25 -13.65 -9.40 -3.06
N PHE A 26 -14.60 -10.21 -2.59
CA PHE A 26 -14.33 -11.44 -1.86
C PHE A 26 -14.95 -12.61 -2.59
N LYS A 27 -14.26 -13.75 -2.55
CA LYS A 27 -14.77 -15.06 -2.97
C LYS A 27 -15.03 -15.90 -1.72
N LEU A 28 -16.26 -16.36 -1.54
CA LEU A 28 -16.66 -17.13 -0.37
C LEU A 28 -16.52 -18.62 -0.61
N PHE A 29 -16.21 -19.37 0.44
CA PHE A 29 -15.98 -20.82 0.37
C PHE A 29 -17.24 -21.62 0.70
N ASN A 30 -18.33 -21.37 -0.05
CA ASN A 30 -19.63 -22.03 0.12
C ASN A 30 -19.57 -23.57 -0.01
N ASP A 31 -18.56 -24.08 -0.69
CA ASP A 31 -18.29 -25.52 -0.86
C ASP A 31 -17.70 -26.18 0.39
N VAL A 32 -17.09 -25.40 1.30
CA VAL A 32 -16.42 -25.89 2.52
C VAL A 32 -17.19 -25.50 3.78
N VAL A 33 -17.65 -24.24 3.86
CA VAL A 33 -18.34 -23.65 5.02
C VAL A 33 -19.62 -22.92 4.58
N PRO A 34 -20.63 -23.65 4.05
CA PRO A 34 -21.83 -23.07 3.45
C PRO A 34 -22.61 -22.15 4.39
N HIS A 35 -22.74 -22.50 5.68
CA HIS A 35 -23.50 -21.69 6.65
C HIS A 35 -22.79 -20.39 6.95
N THR A 36 -21.49 -20.43 7.17
CA THR A 36 -20.68 -19.23 7.48
C THR A 36 -20.60 -18.31 6.26
N ALA A 37 -20.42 -18.88 5.08
CA ALA A 37 -20.41 -18.14 3.82
C ALA A 37 -21.77 -17.49 3.52
N GLU A 38 -22.88 -18.19 3.74
CA GLU A 38 -24.23 -17.66 3.55
C GLU A 38 -24.53 -16.51 4.53
N ASN A 39 -24.12 -16.61 5.81
CA ASN A 39 -24.25 -15.53 6.76
C ASN A 39 -23.61 -14.25 6.22
N PHE A 40 -22.38 -14.33 5.76
CA PHE A 40 -21.65 -13.16 5.23
C PHE A 40 -22.29 -12.63 3.94
N ARG A 41 -22.67 -13.51 2.99
CA ARG A 41 -23.33 -13.14 1.74
C ARG A 41 -24.64 -12.38 2.00
N ALA A 42 -25.48 -12.93 2.85
CA ALA A 42 -26.78 -12.35 3.15
C ALA A 42 -26.66 -10.99 3.90
N LEU A 43 -25.62 -10.82 4.73
CA LEU A 43 -25.31 -9.53 5.35
C LEU A 43 -24.74 -8.52 4.33
N CYS A 44 -24.08 -8.97 3.26
CA CYS A 44 -23.69 -8.09 2.15
C CYS A 44 -24.92 -7.61 1.36
N THR A 45 -25.88 -8.49 1.06
CA THR A 45 -27.07 -8.12 0.27
C THR A 45 -28.15 -7.41 1.08
N GLY A 46 -28.17 -7.61 2.40
CA GLY A 46 -29.20 -7.05 3.26
C GLY A 46 -30.59 -7.69 3.08
N GLU A 47 -30.68 -8.82 2.35
CA GLU A 47 -31.93 -9.43 1.94
C GLU A 47 -32.79 -10.01 3.09
N LYS A 48 -32.20 -10.21 4.26
CA LYS A 48 -32.90 -10.74 5.44
C LYS A 48 -33.72 -9.67 6.19
N GLY A 49 -33.56 -8.38 5.81
CA GLY A 49 -34.30 -7.28 6.40
C GLY A 49 -33.90 -6.97 7.84
N GLU A 50 -34.85 -6.61 8.68
CA GLU A 50 -34.61 -6.25 10.08
C GLU A 50 -34.50 -7.49 10.99
N SER A 51 -33.52 -7.42 11.90
CA SER A 51 -33.37 -8.41 12.96
C SER A 51 -34.54 -8.38 13.94
N LYS A 52 -35.03 -9.55 14.32
CA LYS A 52 -36.06 -9.68 15.38
C LYS A 52 -35.47 -9.43 16.79
N THR A 53 -34.16 -9.52 16.94
CA THR A 53 -33.46 -9.38 18.22
C THR A 53 -33.08 -7.92 18.47
N SER A 54 -32.33 -7.31 17.58
CA SER A 54 -31.82 -5.94 17.75
C SER A 54 -32.67 -4.88 17.07
N GLY A 55 -33.60 -5.23 16.19
CA GLY A 55 -34.35 -4.28 15.36
C GLY A 55 -33.50 -3.52 14.35
N LYS A 56 -32.25 -3.93 14.14
CA LYS A 56 -31.34 -3.34 13.13
C LYS A 56 -31.46 -4.08 11.80
N LEU A 57 -31.18 -3.38 10.72
CA LEU A 57 -31.04 -4.03 9.41
C LEU A 57 -29.85 -4.99 9.45
N LEU A 58 -30.07 -6.22 8.99
CA LEU A 58 -29.05 -7.26 8.86
C LEU A 58 -28.20 -6.97 7.61
N THR A 59 -27.32 -5.99 7.70
CA THR A 59 -26.44 -5.59 6.60
C THR A 59 -25.13 -4.99 7.09
N TYR A 60 -24.06 -5.19 6.34
CA TYR A 60 -22.78 -4.51 6.57
C TYR A 60 -22.75 -3.07 6.08
N LYS A 61 -23.71 -2.65 5.26
CA LYS A 61 -23.77 -1.28 4.74
C LYS A 61 -23.84 -0.25 5.88
N GLY A 62 -22.90 0.69 5.89
CA GLY A 62 -22.76 1.72 6.91
C GLY A 62 -21.95 1.29 8.14
N SER A 63 -21.54 0.03 8.26
CA SER A 63 -20.66 -0.41 9.36
C SER A 63 -19.20 -0.02 9.12
N SER A 64 -18.44 0.11 10.22
CA SER A 64 -17.03 0.54 10.18
C SER A 64 -16.07 -0.58 10.54
N PHE A 65 -14.82 -0.42 10.10
CA PHE A 65 -13.71 -1.19 10.65
C PHE A 65 -13.29 -0.56 11.99
N HIS A 66 -13.53 -1.27 13.06
CA HIS A 66 -13.37 -0.75 14.42
C HIS A 66 -12.05 -1.13 15.09
N ARG A 67 -11.30 -2.09 14.54
CA ARG A 67 -9.99 -2.52 15.05
C ARG A 67 -9.07 -2.96 13.92
N VAL A 68 -7.87 -2.38 13.88
CA VAL A 68 -6.87 -2.68 12.83
C VAL A 68 -5.51 -2.84 13.48
N ILE A 69 -4.90 -4.01 13.33
CA ILE A 69 -3.55 -4.29 13.83
C ILE A 69 -2.64 -4.55 12.65
N LYS A 70 -1.61 -3.72 12.52
CA LYS A 70 -0.59 -3.87 11.48
C LYS A 70 0.12 -5.22 11.63
N ASP A 71 0.44 -5.85 10.50
CA ASP A 71 1.06 -7.16 10.40
C ASP A 71 0.25 -8.26 11.12
N PHE A 72 -1.10 -8.09 11.11
CA PHE A 72 -2.01 -9.07 11.68
C PHE A 72 -3.36 -9.11 10.95
N MET A 73 -4.27 -8.13 11.20
CA MET A 73 -5.63 -8.17 10.63
C MET A 73 -6.37 -6.83 10.66
N CYS A 74 -7.42 -6.71 9.84
CA CYS A 74 -8.41 -5.64 9.84
C CYS A 74 -9.77 -6.21 10.23
N GLN A 75 -10.38 -5.77 11.33
CA GLN A 75 -11.63 -6.28 11.89
C GLN A 75 -12.78 -5.29 11.74
N GLY A 76 -13.92 -5.81 11.30
CA GLY A 76 -15.18 -5.06 11.12
C GLY A 76 -16.41 -5.91 11.36
N GLY A 77 -17.56 -5.46 10.87
CA GLY A 77 -18.81 -6.23 10.87
C GLY A 77 -19.69 -6.06 12.11
N ASP A 78 -19.36 -5.16 13.05
CA ASP A 78 -20.27 -4.75 14.11
C ASP A 78 -21.22 -3.66 13.58
N PHE A 79 -22.29 -4.07 12.90
CA PHE A 79 -23.31 -3.13 12.39
C PHE A 79 -24.32 -2.67 13.45
N THR A 80 -24.30 -3.26 14.65
CA THR A 80 -25.23 -2.90 15.73
C THR A 80 -24.72 -1.76 16.58
N HIS A 81 -23.48 -1.76 17.02
CA HIS A 81 -22.86 -0.77 17.91
C HIS A 81 -21.64 -0.06 17.30
N GLY A 82 -20.94 -0.69 16.35
CA GLY A 82 -19.72 -0.15 15.74
C GLY A 82 -18.50 -0.07 16.67
N THR A 83 -18.54 -0.77 17.81
CA THR A 83 -17.50 -0.72 18.85
C THR A 83 -16.74 -2.03 19.03
N GLY A 84 -17.17 -3.08 18.33
CA GLY A 84 -16.60 -4.41 18.42
C GLY A 84 -17.21 -5.32 19.49
N ILE A 85 -18.22 -4.85 20.22
CA ILE A 85 -18.93 -5.66 21.21
C ILE A 85 -20.27 -6.20 20.73
N GLY A 86 -20.74 -5.71 19.56
CA GLY A 86 -22.02 -6.06 18.97
C GLY A 86 -21.91 -7.02 17.80
N GLY A 87 -22.94 -6.96 16.95
CA GLY A 87 -23.10 -7.81 15.76
C GLY A 87 -23.87 -9.08 16.05
N GLU A 88 -24.69 -9.47 15.09
CA GLU A 88 -25.51 -10.68 15.14
C GLU A 88 -25.55 -11.36 13.77
N SER A 89 -25.84 -12.64 13.75
CA SER A 89 -25.91 -13.41 12.49
C SER A 89 -27.33 -13.39 11.91
N ILE A 90 -27.47 -13.86 10.67
CA ILE A 90 -28.78 -14.08 10.05
C ILE A 90 -29.57 -15.22 10.70
N TYR A 91 -28.92 -16.05 11.52
CA TYR A 91 -29.52 -17.19 12.22
C TYR A 91 -30.01 -16.86 13.62
N GLY A 92 -29.64 -15.69 14.13
CA GLY A 92 -29.88 -15.23 15.49
C GLY A 92 -28.63 -14.52 16.06
N GLU A 93 -28.57 -14.36 17.38
CA GLU A 93 -27.48 -13.62 18.01
C GLU A 93 -26.11 -14.26 17.70
N LYS A 94 -26.01 -15.59 17.84
CA LYS A 94 -24.76 -16.35 17.60
C LYS A 94 -25.05 -17.65 16.86
N PHE A 95 -24.00 -18.21 16.19
CA PHE A 95 -24.04 -19.54 15.58
C PHE A 95 -22.71 -20.28 15.80
N GLU A 96 -22.75 -21.58 15.59
CA GLU A 96 -21.67 -22.52 15.88
C GLU A 96 -20.50 -22.38 14.91
N ASP A 97 -19.32 -22.85 15.33
CA ASP A 97 -18.17 -23.01 14.47
C ASP A 97 -18.45 -24.17 13.48
N GLU A 98 -18.43 -23.88 12.18
CA GLU A 98 -18.84 -24.87 11.17
C GLU A 98 -17.75 -25.93 10.95
N ASN A 99 -16.52 -25.52 10.63
CA ASN A 99 -15.32 -26.36 10.62
C ASN A 99 -14.05 -25.48 10.60
N PHE A 100 -12.88 -26.13 10.67
CA PHE A 100 -11.56 -25.50 10.67
C PHE A 100 -10.62 -26.12 9.64
N ASP A 101 -11.17 -26.60 8.51
CA ASP A 101 -10.41 -27.28 7.47
C ASP A 101 -9.45 -26.33 6.77
N ILE A 102 -9.90 -25.08 6.49
CA ILE A 102 -9.09 -24.03 5.89
C ILE A 102 -8.27 -23.35 6.97
N LYS A 103 -6.95 -23.26 6.73
CA LYS A 103 -5.99 -22.68 7.67
C LYS A 103 -5.69 -21.22 7.34
N HIS A 104 -5.20 -20.48 8.35
CA HIS A 104 -4.76 -19.09 8.19
C HIS A 104 -3.31 -19.03 7.68
N ASP A 105 -3.04 -19.64 6.53
CA ASP A 105 -1.71 -19.86 5.98
C ASP A 105 -1.20 -18.73 5.08
N LYS A 106 -2.05 -17.75 4.76
CA LYS A 106 -1.73 -16.62 3.88
C LYS A 106 -2.47 -15.34 4.29
N PRO A 107 -2.03 -14.17 3.79
CA PRO A 107 -2.80 -12.92 3.93
C PRO A 107 -4.10 -12.96 3.12
N PHE A 108 -4.97 -11.99 3.40
CA PHE A 108 -6.24 -11.72 2.69
C PHE A 108 -7.31 -12.80 2.84
N LEU A 109 -7.22 -13.65 3.85
CA LEU A 109 -8.30 -14.55 4.21
C LEU A 109 -9.37 -13.82 5.03
N LEU A 110 -10.64 -14.13 4.75
CA LEU A 110 -11.79 -13.76 5.57
C LEU A 110 -12.00 -14.82 6.64
N SER A 111 -12.07 -14.40 7.89
CA SER A 111 -12.29 -15.27 9.03
C SER A 111 -13.28 -14.67 10.02
N MET A 112 -14.05 -15.51 10.71
CA MET A 112 -15.02 -15.06 11.72
C MET A 112 -14.32 -14.59 12.99
N ALA A 113 -14.68 -13.40 13.47
CA ALA A 113 -14.34 -12.98 14.81
C ALA A 113 -15.37 -13.57 15.79
N ASN A 114 -14.90 -14.09 16.92
CA ASN A 114 -15.73 -14.67 17.97
C ASN A 114 -15.20 -14.33 19.36
N ALA A 115 -15.99 -14.59 20.40
CA ALA A 115 -15.64 -14.44 21.82
C ALA A 115 -15.35 -15.79 22.49
N GLY A 116 -15.06 -16.83 21.73
CA GLY A 116 -14.85 -18.20 22.15
C GLY A 116 -15.60 -19.16 21.23
N PRO A 117 -15.52 -20.49 21.48
CA PRO A 117 -16.13 -21.49 20.64
C PRO A 117 -17.63 -21.26 20.44
N ASN A 118 -18.12 -21.42 19.21
CA ASN A 118 -19.54 -21.36 18.87
C ASN A 118 -20.21 -20.01 19.18
N THR A 119 -19.48 -18.89 19.05
CA THR A 119 -20.00 -17.53 19.31
C THR A 119 -19.87 -16.62 18.08
N ASN A 120 -19.94 -17.16 16.87
CA ASN A 120 -19.90 -16.40 15.64
C ASN A 120 -21.16 -15.53 15.50
N GLY A 121 -20.99 -14.29 15.08
CA GLY A 121 -22.08 -13.35 14.78
C GLY A 121 -21.95 -12.79 13.37
N SER A 122 -21.80 -11.46 13.27
CA SER A 122 -21.49 -10.78 12.00
C SER A 122 -20.05 -10.30 11.92
N GLN A 123 -19.34 -10.23 13.05
CA GLN A 123 -17.97 -9.69 13.03
C GLN A 123 -17.04 -10.63 12.29
N PHE A 124 -16.19 -10.05 11.46
CA PHE A 124 -15.18 -10.71 10.66
C PHE A 124 -13.85 -9.98 10.75
N PHE A 125 -12.79 -10.63 10.35
CA PHE A 125 -11.52 -9.98 10.08
C PHE A 125 -10.91 -10.44 8.76
N ILE A 126 -10.11 -9.56 8.16
CA ILE A 126 -9.30 -9.85 6.98
C ILE A 126 -7.85 -9.96 7.45
N THR A 127 -7.20 -11.09 7.25
CA THR A 127 -5.79 -11.26 7.59
C THR A 127 -4.90 -10.43 6.67
N THR A 128 -3.80 -9.88 7.21
CA THR A 128 -2.80 -9.16 6.42
C THR A 128 -1.46 -9.89 6.36
N VAL A 129 -1.33 -10.97 7.13
CA VAL A 129 -0.23 -11.94 7.12
C VAL A 129 -0.79 -13.34 7.38
N ALA A 130 0.02 -14.39 7.24
CA ALA A 130 -0.33 -15.71 7.76
C ALA A 130 -0.46 -15.67 9.30
N THR A 131 -1.55 -16.24 9.84
CA THR A 131 -1.87 -16.20 11.28
C THR A 131 -2.20 -17.58 11.84
N PRO A 132 -1.25 -18.56 11.79
CA PRO A 132 -1.52 -19.96 12.14
C PRO A 132 -1.95 -20.17 13.60
N HIS A 133 -1.69 -19.21 14.48
CA HIS A 133 -2.12 -19.24 15.89
C HIS A 133 -3.65 -19.10 16.07
N LEU A 134 -4.38 -18.74 15.00
CA LEU A 134 -5.84 -18.65 14.95
C LEU A 134 -6.49 -19.95 14.45
N ASP A 135 -5.71 -20.90 13.95
CA ASP A 135 -6.22 -22.19 13.47
C ASP A 135 -6.93 -22.96 14.57
N GLY A 136 -8.06 -23.56 14.22
CA GLY A 136 -8.90 -24.29 15.16
C GLY A 136 -9.69 -23.41 16.16
N LYS A 137 -9.66 -22.08 15.98
CA LYS A 137 -10.37 -21.12 16.85
C LYS A 137 -11.30 -20.20 16.07
N HIS A 138 -10.94 -19.86 14.82
CA HIS A 138 -11.70 -18.97 13.96
C HIS A 138 -11.96 -19.66 12.62
N VAL A 139 -13.19 -19.56 12.12
CA VAL A 139 -13.61 -20.20 10.88
C VAL A 139 -13.21 -19.33 9.70
N VAL A 140 -12.34 -19.82 8.83
CA VAL A 140 -12.01 -19.17 7.54
C VAL A 140 -13.10 -19.49 6.55
N PHE A 141 -13.70 -18.47 5.92
CA PHE A 141 -14.87 -18.64 5.04
C PHE A 141 -14.77 -17.95 3.68
N GLY A 142 -13.66 -17.29 3.38
CA GLY A 142 -13.44 -16.61 2.09
C GLY A 142 -12.07 -16.00 1.97
N GLU A 143 -11.85 -15.34 0.85
CA GLU A 143 -10.61 -14.61 0.56
C GLU A 143 -10.87 -13.36 -0.28
N VAL A 144 -10.00 -12.37 -0.18
CA VAL A 144 -9.99 -11.19 -1.04
C VAL A 144 -9.43 -11.57 -2.41
N ILE A 145 -10.21 -11.34 -3.47
CA ILE A 145 -9.79 -11.60 -4.86
C ILE A 145 -9.51 -10.31 -5.65
N GLN A 146 -9.92 -9.14 -5.11
CA GLN A 146 -9.62 -7.83 -5.69
C GLN A 146 -9.63 -6.76 -4.60
N GLY A 147 -8.78 -5.73 -4.74
CA GLY A 147 -8.70 -4.63 -3.79
C GLY A 147 -7.78 -4.92 -2.60
N LYS A 148 -6.79 -5.81 -2.74
CA LYS A 148 -5.76 -6.08 -1.73
C LYS A 148 -5.05 -4.80 -1.31
N SER A 149 -4.78 -3.89 -2.23
CA SER A 149 -4.20 -2.57 -1.97
C SER A 149 -5.04 -1.72 -1.00
N ILE A 150 -6.37 -1.82 -1.05
CA ILE A 150 -7.28 -1.11 -0.14
C ILE A 150 -7.17 -1.70 1.28
N VAL A 151 -7.08 -3.03 1.39
CA VAL A 151 -6.85 -3.70 2.68
C VAL A 151 -5.49 -3.27 3.25
N ARG A 152 -4.46 -3.13 2.42
CA ARG A 152 -3.14 -2.63 2.84
C ARG A 152 -3.18 -1.15 3.27
N GLN A 153 -3.96 -0.31 2.60
CA GLN A 153 -4.17 1.07 3.03
C GLN A 153 -4.86 1.14 4.40
N LEU A 154 -5.90 0.32 4.61
CA LEU A 154 -6.58 0.19 5.90
C LEU A 154 -5.63 -0.30 6.99
N GLU A 155 -4.84 -1.35 6.75
CA GLU A 155 -3.84 -1.88 7.67
C GLU A 155 -2.86 -0.81 8.16
N ARG A 156 -2.42 0.06 7.23
CA ARG A 156 -1.41 1.11 7.46
C ARG A 156 -1.99 2.43 7.95
N CYS A 157 -3.31 2.52 8.12
CA CYS A 157 -3.94 3.76 8.57
C CYS A 157 -3.46 4.17 9.97
N GLU A 158 -3.54 5.46 10.27
CA GLU A 158 -3.27 5.96 11.61
C GLU A 158 -4.31 5.45 12.60
N LYS A 159 -3.86 5.03 13.77
CA LYS A 159 -4.67 4.40 14.82
C LYS A 159 -4.56 5.17 16.13
N GLY A 160 -5.66 5.21 16.84
CA GLY A 160 -5.76 5.69 18.21
C GLY A 160 -5.74 4.55 19.23
N ASP A 161 -6.37 4.79 20.37
CA ASP A 161 -6.50 3.80 21.45
C ASP A 161 -7.25 2.56 20.99
N ASN A 162 -6.86 1.40 21.50
CA ASN A 162 -7.43 0.08 21.20
C ASN A 162 -7.38 -0.29 19.70
N ASP A 163 -6.34 0.11 19.00
CA ASP A 163 -6.12 -0.17 17.57
C ASP A 163 -7.25 0.34 16.65
N LYS A 164 -8.03 1.33 17.09
CA LYS A 164 -9.10 1.91 16.30
C LYS A 164 -8.55 2.89 15.27
N PRO A 165 -8.92 2.80 13.98
CA PRO A 165 -8.58 3.81 12.98
C PRO A 165 -8.98 5.22 13.42
N LEU A 166 -8.09 6.21 13.24
CA LEU A 166 -8.41 7.63 13.52
C LEU A 166 -9.39 8.21 12.49
N LYS A 167 -9.28 7.78 11.23
CA LYS A 167 -10.25 8.09 10.20
C LYS A 167 -11.38 7.07 10.23
N ASP A 168 -12.58 7.50 9.87
CA ASP A 168 -13.74 6.63 9.82
C ASP A 168 -13.74 5.79 8.54
N TRP A 169 -13.24 4.57 8.63
CA TRP A 169 -13.23 3.59 7.54
C TRP A 169 -14.54 2.80 7.54
N LYS A 170 -15.37 3.03 6.52
CA LYS A 170 -16.72 2.48 6.40
C LYS A 170 -16.91 1.62 5.17
N ILE A 171 -17.83 0.69 5.28
CA ILE A 171 -18.47 -0.03 4.17
C ILE A 171 -19.63 0.85 3.71
N SER A 172 -19.40 1.69 2.70
CA SER A 172 -20.44 2.62 2.19
C SER A 172 -21.51 1.91 1.39
N ASP A 173 -21.12 0.83 0.70
CA ASP A 173 -22.03 -0.07 0.00
C ASP A 173 -21.47 -1.50 0.00
N CYS A 174 -22.35 -2.47 -0.13
CA CYS A 174 -22.00 -3.88 -0.21
C CYS A 174 -23.09 -4.65 -0.97
N GLY A 175 -22.72 -5.82 -1.50
CA GLY A 175 -23.65 -6.65 -2.26
C GLY A 175 -22.98 -7.89 -2.81
N GLU A 176 -23.71 -8.57 -3.70
CA GLU A 176 -23.26 -9.78 -4.38
C GLU A 176 -22.99 -9.47 -5.87
N LEU A 177 -21.96 -10.08 -6.42
CA LEU A 177 -21.59 -10.04 -7.84
C LEU A 177 -21.94 -11.38 -8.50
N PRO A 178 -22.04 -11.45 -9.84
CA PRO A 178 -22.21 -12.71 -10.53
C PRO A 178 -21.13 -13.73 -10.13
N SER A 179 -21.51 -15.00 -9.97
CA SER A 179 -20.58 -16.06 -9.53
C SER A 179 -19.46 -16.38 -10.54
N ASP A 180 -19.58 -15.88 -11.76
CA ASP A 180 -18.59 -15.93 -12.84
C ASP A 180 -17.78 -14.62 -12.93
N TYR A 181 -17.89 -13.75 -11.92
CA TYR A 181 -17.11 -12.52 -11.87
C TYR A 181 -15.62 -12.82 -11.93
N VAL A 182 -14.96 -12.23 -12.90
CA VAL A 182 -13.51 -12.27 -13.04
C VAL A 182 -12.96 -10.95 -12.52
N PRO A 183 -12.08 -10.99 -11.52
CA PRO A 183 -11.41 -9.76 -11.05
C PRO A 183 -10.75 -9.05 -12.23
N SER A 184 -10.94 -7.74 -12.31
CA SER A 184 -10.17 -6.94 -13.27
C SER A 184 -8.70 -7.06 -12.89
N PRO A 185 -7.79 -7.31 -13.83
CA PRO A 185 -6.36 -7.36 -13.56
C PRO A 185 -5.80 -6.00 -13.09
N THR A 186 -6.62 -4.98 -13.08
CA THR A 186 -6.28 -3.65 -12.58
C THR A 186 -6.85 -3.49 -11.17
N ALA A 187 -6.04 -3.77 -10.16
CA ALA A 187 -6.39 -3.55 -8.75
C ALA A 187 -6.78 -2.09 -8.47
N VAL A 188 -6.20 -1.15 -9.19
CA VAL A 188 -6.60 0.26 -9.28
C VAL A 188 -6.37 0.72 -10.72
N SER A 189 -7.43 0.79 -11.54
CA SER A 189 -7.30 1.43 -12.85
C SER A 189 -7.17 2.93 -12.66
N ASP A 190 -5.93 3.39 -12.41
CA ASP A 190 -5.60 4.82 -12.39
C ASP A 190 -5.41 5.39 -13.82
N GLY A 191 -5.70 4.58 -14.84
CA GLY A 191 -5.57 4.92 -16.26
C GLY A 191 -4.12 4.95 -16.75
N THR A 192 -3.14 4.52 -15.97
CA THR A 192 -1.71 4.55 -16.35
C THR A 192 -1.24 3.28 -17.05
N GLY A 193 -2.00 2.18 -16.97
CA GLY A 193 -1.62 0.85 -17.44
C GLY A 193 -0.82 0.05 -16.41
N ASP A 194 -0.70 0.53 -15.18
CA ASP A 194 -0.19 -0.26 -14.05
C ASP A 194 -1.23 -1.31 -13.65
N ILE A 195 -0.83 -2.58 -13.71
CA ILE A 195 -1.68 -3.74 -13.41
C ILE A 195 -1.29 -4.42 -12.09
N TYR A 196 -0.24 -3.95 -11.43
CA TYR A 196 0.32 -4.62 -10.26
C TYR A 196 -0.34 -4.16 -8.95
N GLU A 197 -0.35 -5.04 -7.95
CA GLU A 197 -0.71 -4.69 -6.57
C GLU A 197 0.34 -3.74 -5.95
N GLU A 198 0.01 -3.08 -4.83
CA GLU A 198 0.93 -2.14 -4.17
C GLU A 198 2.11 -2.81 -3.45
N VAL A 199 1.98 -4.09 -3.12
CA VAL A 199 3.00 -4.91 -2.47
C VAL A 199 3.31 -6.09 -3.39
N ILE A 200 4.58 -6.31 -3.67
CA ILE A 200 5.02 -7.33 -4.63
C ILE A 200 4.56 -8.76 -4.25
N THR A 201 4.53 -9.09 -2.96
CA THR A 201 4.11 -10.40 -2.46
C THR A 201 2.59 -10.62 -2.54
N ASP A 202 1.82 -9.56 -2.78
CA ASP A 202 0.36 -9.63 -2.88
C ASP A 202 -0.11 -9.83 -4.33
N ASP A 203 0.80 -9.69 -5.30
CA ASP A 203 0.51 -9.75 -6.72
C ASP A 203 0.60 -11.19 -7.25
N GLU A 204 -0.51 -11.68 -7.80
CA GLU A 204 -0.58 -13.04 -8.35
C GLU A 204 0.10 -13.19 -9.73
N HIS A 205 0.42 -12.07 -10.39
CA HIS A 205 1.11 -12.07 -11.68
C HIS A 205 2.63 -12.07 -11.53
N ILE A 206 3.15 -11.87 -10.29
CA ILE A 206 4.58 -11.82 -10.01
C ILE A 206 5.00 -13.07 -9.25
N ASP A 207 5.77 -13.92 -9.90
CA ASP A 207 6.43 -15.05 -9.24
C ASP A 207 7.72 -14.56 -8.58
N ILE A 208 7.66 -14.28 -7.26
CA ILE A 208 8.80 -13.76 -6.49
C ILE A 208 9.99 -14.74 -6.41
N SER A 209 9.75 -16.02 -6.70
CA SER A 209 10.83 -17.03 -6.77
C SER A 209 11.64 -16.94 -8.06
N LYS A 210 11.15 -16.18 -9.06
CA LYS A 210 11.80 -15.99 -10.37
C LYS A 210 12.25 -14.55 -10.53
N PRO A 211 13.56 -14.27 -10.51
CA PRO A 211 14.11 -12.93 -10.69
C PRO A 211 13.57 -12.21 -11.93
N GLU A 212 13.40 -12.93 -13.04
CA GLU A 212 12.94 -12.36 -14.31
C GLU A 212 11.53 -11.78 -14.18
N SER A 213 10.62 -12.47 -13.47
CA SER A 213 9.24 -12.01 -13.22
C SER A 213 9.21 -10.71 -12.42
N VAL A 214 10.05 -10.63 -11.39
CA VAL A 214 10.20 -9.43 -10.55
C VAL A 214 10.81 -8.28 -11.35
N PHE A 215 11.88 -8.53 -12.09
CA PHE A 215 12.56 -7.50 -12.89
C PHE A 215 11.68 -6.95 -14.00
N GLU A 216 10.86 -7.79 -14.63
CA GLU A 216 9.87 -7.36 -15.63
C GLU A 216 8.84 -6.42 -15.02
N ALA A 217 8.27 -6.76 -13.87
CA ALA A 217 7.30 -5.91 -13.18
C ALA A 217 7.88 -4.54 -12.81
N ILE A 218 9.11 -4.51 -12.25
CA ILE A 218 9.80 -3.27 -11.90
C ILE A 218 10.13 -2.45 -13.15
N ALA A 219 10.59 -3.10 -14.23
CA ALA A 219 10.87 -2.42 -15.51
C ALA A 219 9.61 -1.82 -16.12
N ASN A 220 8.47 -2.51 -16.06
CA ASN A 220 7.18 -2.03 -16.51
C ASN A 220 6.74 -0.79 -15.71
N LEU A 221 6.79 -0.82 -14.38
CA LEU A 221 6.49 0.33 -13.53
C LEU A 221 7.40 1.53 -13.84
N LYS A 222 8.71 1.29 -14.01
CA LYS A 222 9.69 2.31 -14.43
C LYS A 222 9.32 2.92 -15.78
N ASN A 223 8.90 2.13 -16.74
CA ASN A 223 8.52 2.58 -18.08
C ASN A 223 7.23 3.43 -18.02
N ILE A 224 6.23 3.01 -17.24
CA ILE A 224 5.02 3.79 -16.99
C ILE A 224 5.37 5.14 -16.35
N GLY A 225 6.22 5.13 -15.30
CA GLY A 225 6.71 6.35 -14.66
C GLY A 225 7.42 7.29 -15.64
N THR A 226 8.23 6.73 -16.56
CA THR A 226 8.94 7.51 -17.59
C THR A 226 7.98 8.12 -18.61
N LYS A 227 6.94 7.39 -19.04
CA LYS A 227 5.89 7.90 -19.93
C LYS A 227 5.16 9.08 -19.28
N LEU A 228 4.69 8.90 -18.04
CA LEU A 228 4.00 9.93 -17.28
C LEU A 228 4.85 11.19 -17.05
N LEU A 229 6.16 11.02 -16.81
CA LEU A 229 7.09 12.15 -16.71
C LEU A 229 7.17 12.95 -18.00
N LYS A 230 7.21 12.29 -19.17
CA LYS A 230 7.22 12.94 -20.48
C LYS A 230 5.90 13.67 -20.78
N GLU A 231 4.79 13.15 -20.29
CA GLU A 231 3.45 13.74 -20.39
C GLU A 231 3.21 14.89 -19.39
N GLY A 232 4.16 15.14 -18.47
CA GLY A 232 4.05 16.18 -17.46
C GLY A 232 3.20 15.80 -16.24
N SER A 233 2.72 14.55 -16.15
CA SER A 233 1.96 14.02 -15.01
C SER A 233 2.89 13.66 -13.85
N LEU A 234 3.50 14.68 -13.23
CA LEU A 234 4.60 14.51 -12.27
C LEU A 234 4.20 13.68 -11.04
N GLN A 235 3.02 13.94 -10.45
CA GLN A 235 2.58 13.23 -9.25
C GLN A 235 2.39 11.73 -9.54
N LYS A 236 1.66 11.38 -10.61
CA LYS A 236 1.48 9.99 -11.01
C LYS A 236 2.82 9.31 -11.37
N SER A 237 3.72 10.03 -12.03
CA SER A 237 5.07 9.54 -12.33
C SER A 237 5.85 9.21 -11.04
N PHE A 238 5.78 10.09 -10.04
CA PHE A 238 6.41 9.86 -8.73
C PHE A 238 5.86 8.60 -8.06
N GLU A 239 4.54 8.43 -8.05
CA GLU A 239 3.87 7.25 -7.48
C GLU A 239 4.34 5.95 -8.12
N LYS A 240 4.48 5.91 -9.47
CA LYS A 240 4.97 4.71 -10.16
C LYS A 240 6.44 4.39 -9.86
N TYR A 241 7.31 5.40 -9.82
CA TYR A 241 8.69 5.17 -9.38
C TYR A 241 8.77 4.80 -7.90
N ASN A 242 7.89 5.37 -7.05
CA ASN A 242 7.80 4.99 -5.65
C ASN A 242 7.42 3.51 -5.50
N LYS A 243 6.39 3.05 -6.22
CA LYS A 243 5.98 1.65 -6.22
C LYS A 243 7.10 0.73 -6.73
N ALA A 244 7.79 1.10 -7.83
CA ALA A 244 8.94 0.36 -8.32
C ALA A 244 10.07 0.25 -7.28
N THR A 245 10.36 1.35 -6.54
CA THR A 245 11.39 1.32 -5.47
C THR A 245 10.94 0.54 -4.24
N ASN A 246 9.63 0.48 -3.93
CA ASN A 246 9.10 -0.37 -2.87
C ASN A 246 9.24 -1.86 -3.25
N PHE A 247 8.93 -2.24 -4.51
CA PHE A 247 9.15 -3.60 -4.99
C PHE A 247 10.62 -4.02 -4.86
N LEU A 248 11.54 -3.12 -5.20
CA LEU A 248 12.98 -3.36 -5.02
C LEU A 248 13.38 -3.52 -3.55
N ALA A 249 12.74 -2.77 -2.65
CA ALA A 249 13.01 -2.81 -1.22
C ALA A 249 12.40 -4.04 -0.53
N ASP A 250 11.34 -4.62 -1.10
CA ASP A 250 10.65 -5.80 -0.57
C ASP A 250 11.17 -7.11 -1.20
N TYR A 251 12.07 -7.03 -2.19
CA TYR A 251 12.66 -8.18 -2.88
C TYR A 251 14.04 -8.53 -2.34
N PHE A 252 14.12 -9.61 -1.55
CA PHE A 252 15.34 -10.11 -0.91
C PHE A 252 15.64 -11.56 -1.33
N PRO A 253 16.14 -11.79 -2.55
CA PRO A 253 16.50 -13.13 -2.99
C PRO A 253 17.75 -13.63 -2.26
N GLU A 254 17.75 -14.91 -1.86
CA GLU A 254 18.90 -15.52 -1.16
C GLU A 254 20.08 -15.76 -2.11
N ASP A 255 19.80 -16.22 -3.35
CA ASP A 255 20.83 -16.56 -4.35
C ASP A 255 20.47 -15.95 -5.71
N LEU A 256 21.23 -14.96 -6.15
CA LEU A 256 21.17 -14.42 -7.51
C LEU A 256 22.42 -14.77 -8.30
N SER A 257 22.25 -15.04 -9.59
CA SER A 257 23.39 -15.08 -10.52
C SER A 257 24.06 -13.70 -10.63
N ASP A 258 25.32 -13.64 -11.02
CA ASP A 258 26.03 -12.36 -11.25
C ASP A 258 25.28 -11.48 -12.27
N THR A 259 24.64 -12.09 -13.26
CA THR A 259 23.84 -11.39 -14.27
C THR A 259 22.58 -10.78 -13.66
N ASP A 260 21.87 -11.53 -12.81
CA ASP A 260 20.65 -11.06 -12.14
C ASP A 260 20.98 -9.97 -11.12
N LEU A 261 22.07 -10.14 -10.38
CA LEU A 261 22.56 -9.12 -9.45
C LEU A 261 22.89 -7.81 -10.17
N SER A 262 23.56 -7.90 -11.32
CA SER A 262 23.84 -6.72 -12.16
C SER A 262 22.56 -6.06 -12.67
N THR A 263 21.56 -6.85 -13.05
CA THR A 263 20.24 -6.36 -13.49
C THR A 263 19.50 -5.69 -12.34
N LEU A 264 19.49 -6.31 -11.15
CA LEU A 264 18.90 -5.74 -9.94
C LEU A 264 19.51 -4.37 -9.60
N HIS A 265 20.84 -4.29 -9.54
CA HIS A 265 21.54 -3.03 -9.28
C HIS A 265 21.23 -1.95 -10.33
N SER A 266 21.15 -2.32 -11.61
CA SER A 266 20.78 -1.39 -12.69
C SER A 266 19.36 -0.86 -12.51
N LEU A 267 18.41 -1.71 -12.12
CA LEU A 267 17.03 -1.30 -11.82
C LEU A 267 16.96 -0.41 -10.58
N GLN A 268 17.67 -0.75 -9.51
CA GLN A 268 17.77 0.05 -8.28
C GLN A 268 18.27 1.46 -8.61
N ILE A 269 19.44 1.57 -9.25
CA ILE A 269 20.04 2.85 -9.61
C ILE A 269 19.08 3.66 -10.49
N SER A 270 18.51 3.06 -11.53
CA SER A 270 17.68 3.79 -12.49
C SER A 270 16.34 4.24 -11.87
N CYS A 271 15.68 3.42 -11.05
CA CYS A 271 14.42 3.76 -10.39
C CYS A 271 14.63 4.86 -9.35
N HIS A 272 15.63 4.73 -8.48
CA HIS A 272 15.95 5.74 -7.48
C HIS A 272 16.36 7.06 -8.09
N LEU A 273 17.20 7.06 -9.13
CA LEU A 273 17.54 8.28 -9.86
C LEU A 273 16.31 8.92 -10.49
N ASN A 274 15.45 8.18 -11.14
CA ASN A 274 14.25 8.76 -11.77
C ASN A 274 13.26 9.29 -10.74
N LYS A 275 13.06 8.59 -9.63
CA LYS A 275 12.26 9.07 -8.50
C LYS A 275 12.81 10.39 -7.94
N ALA A 276 14.14 10.49 -7.74
CA ALA A 276 14.79 11.73 -7.31
C ALA A 276 14.60 12.87 -8.32
N LEU A 277 14.63 12.60 -9.63
CA LEU A 277 14.38 13.60 -10.68
C LEU A 277 12.95 14.14 -10.61
N VAL A 278 11.97 13.25 -10.47
CA VAL A 278 10.56 13.66 -10.39
C VAL A 278 10.30 14.42 -9.11
N ALA A 279 10.83 13.96 -7.97
CA ALA A 279 10.74 14.66 -6.69
C ALA A 279 11.35 16.08 -6.77
N LEU A 280 12.48 16.26 -7.49
CA LEU A 280 13.07 17.56 -7.73
C LEU A 280 12.13 18.48 -8.52
N LYS A 281 11.48 17.96 -9.56
CA LYS A 281 10.48 18.74 -10.33
C LYS A 281 9.23 19.08 -9.50
N LEU A 282 8.87 18.26 -8.52
CA LEU A 282 7.81 18.52 -7.55
C LEU A 282 8.25 19.44 -6.38
N SER A 283 9.52 19.85 -6.36
CA SER A 283 10.11 20.64 -5.28
C SER A 283 10.09 19.92 -3.91
N ASP A 284 10.09 18.60 -3.89
CA ASP A 284 10.10 17.79 -2.68
C ASP A 284 11.55 17.41 -2.30
N GLY A 285 12.22 18.33 -1.58
CA GLY A 285 13.62 18.16 -1.19
C GLY A 285 13.89 16.90 -0.36
N LYS A 286 12.96 16.49 0.50
CA LYS A 286 13.13 15.28 1.34
C LYS A 286 13.22 14.02 0.49
N HIS A 287 12.26 13.82 -0.42
CA HIS A 287 12.28 12.67 -1.30
C HIS A 287 13.44 12.72 -2.32
N VAL A 288 13.86 13.91 -2.75
CA VAL A 288 15.08 14.04 -3.59
C VAL A 288 16.31 13.50 -2.87
N VAL A 289 16.56 13.98 -1.64
CA VAL A 289 17.75 13.59 -0.87
C VAL A 289 17.73 12.09 -0.57
N ARG A 290 16.59 11.57 -0.11
CA ARG A 290 16.44 10.14 0.19
C ARG A 290 16.72 9.27 -1.04
N SER A 291 15.98 9.51 -2.13
CA SER A 291 16.10 8.66 -3.33
C SER A 291 17.48 8.77 -3.98
N ALA A 292 18.12 9.94 -3.95
CA ALA A 292 19.49 10.08 -4.43
C ALA A 292 20.51 9.37 -3.53
N SER A 293 20.29 9.33 -2.21
CA SER A 293 21.11 8.55 -1.29
C SER A 293 20.96 7.05 -1.55
N ASP A 294 19.70 6.56 -1.65
CA ASP A 294 19.43 5.16 -1.95
C ASP A 294 20.13 4.71 -3.25
N ALA A 295 20.18 5.60 -4.27
CA ALA A 295 20.94 5.31 -5.49
C ALA A 295 22.46 5.23 -5.26
N LEU A 296 23.01 6.09 -4.38
CA LEU A 296 24.45 6.12 -4.07
C LEU A 296 24.88 4.89 -3.24
N ASP A 297 23.98 4.31 -2.50
CA ASP A 297 24.23 3.15 -1.63
C ASP A 297 24.28 1.82 -2.43
N VAL A 298 23.91 1.83 -3.72
CA VAL A 298 24.03 0.64 -4.58
C VAL A 298 25.50 0.42 -4.92
N GLU A 299 26.02 -0.76 -4.56
CA GLU A 299 27.47 -1.11 -4.60
C GLU A 299 28.11 -0.93 -5.98
N SER A 300 27.39 -1.22 -7.06
CA SER A 300 27.90 -1.18 -8.44
C SER A 300 27.61 0.13 -9.18
N ILE A 301 27.32 1.24 -8.48
CA ILE A 301 27.00 2.50 -9.14
C ILE A 301 28.18 3.04 -9.96
N ASP A 302 27.95 3.28 -11.25
CA ASP A 302 28.94 3.88 -12.16
C ASP A 302 29.11 5.39 -11.92
N ASN A 303 30.26 5.95 -12.39
CA ASN A 303 30.58 7.35 -12.19
C ASN A 303 29.55 8.32 -12.79
N SER A 304 28.90 7.98 -13.91
CA SER A 304 27.87 8.84 -14.52
C SER A 304 26.62 8.89 -13.66
N SER A 305 26.16 7.73 -13.19
CA SER A 305 25.02 7.62 -12.27
C SER A 305 25.31 8.26 -10.92
N LYS A 306 26.52 8.05 -10.39
CA LYS A 306 26.99 8.69 -9.14
C LYS A 306 27.00 10.23 -9.25
N THR A 307 27.47 10.77 -10.36
CA THR A 307 27.42 12.22 -10.62
C THR A 307 25.98 12.74 -10.60
N LYS A 308 25.05 12.05 -11.30
CA LYS A 308 23.63 12.43 -11.32
C LYS A 308 23.00 12.37 -9.93
N ALA A 309 23.31 11.33 -9.15
CA ALA A 309 22.81 11.18 -7.78
C ALA A 309 23.31 12.32 -6.87
N LEU A 310 24.63 12.58 -6.87
CA LEU A 310 25.23 13.66 -6.08
C LEU A 310 24.67 15.03 -6.48
N TYR A 311 24.53 15.31 -7.78
CA TYR A 311 23.91 16.55 -8.25
C TYR A 311 22.47 16.70 -7.72
N ARG A 312 21.63 15.67 -7.92
CA ARG A 312 20.23 15.71 -7.45
C ARG A 312 20.14 15.84 -5.95
N LYS A 313 20.97 15.12 -5.18
CA LYS A 313 21.06 15.21 -3.72
C LYS A 313 21.42 16.64 -3.28
N GLY A 314 22.40 17.26 -3.93
CA GLY A 314 22.77 18.66 -3.68
C GLY A 314 21.63 19.63 -3.99
N MET A 315 20.91 19.43 -5.09
CA MET A 315 19.70 20.23 -5.41
C MET A 315 18.57 20.01 -4.39
N GLY A 316 18.41 18.79 -3.88
CA GLY A 316 17.48 18.48 -2.79
C GLY A 316 17.81 19.24 -1.51
N TYR A 317 19.07 19.30 -1.14
CA TYR A 317 19.53 20.11 0.03
C TYR A 317 19.32 21.62 -0.18
N ILE A 318 19.45 22.11 -1.41
CA ILE A 318 19.08 23.51 -1.71
C ILE A 318 17.61 23.77 -1.40
N LEU A 319 16.70 22.86 -1.80
CA LEU A 319 15.28 22.96 -1.49
C LEU A 319 15.01 22.92 0.03
N LEU A 320 15.80 22.17 0.76
CA LEU A 320 15.72 22.06 2.23
C LEU A 320 16.43 23.21 2.96
N LYS A 321 17.10 24.12 2.24
CA LYS A 321 17.89 25.25 2.78
C LYS A 321 19.08 24.80 3.64
N ASP A 322 19.64 23.64 3.32
CA ASP A 322 20.87 23.11 3.90
C ASP A 322 22.02 23.36 2.92
N GLU A 323 22.59 24.56 2.99
CA GLU A 323 23.62 24.99 2.05
C GLU A 323 24.95 24.24 2.21
N ASP A 324 25.26 23.77 3.42
CA ASP A 324 26.53 23.08 3.70
C ASP A 324 26.51 21.68 3.06
N SER A 325 25.46 20.90 3.29
CA SER A 325 25.27 19.60 2.66
C SER A 325 25.10 19.70 1.13
N ALA A 326 24.42 20.75 0.65
CA ALA A 326 24.30 21.02 -0.78
C ALA A 326 25.65 21.25 -1.44
N LYS A 327 26.49 22.07 -0.81
CA LYS A 327 27.84 22.39 -1.30
C LYS A 327 28.73 21.16 -1.35
N GLU A 328 28.73 20.33 -0.32
CA GLU A 328 29.50 19.08 -0.26
C GLU A 328 29.11 18.14 -1.39
N CYS A 329 27.82 17.87 -1.57
CA CYS A 329 27.31 17.01 -2.63
C CYS A 329 27.69 17.53 -4.03
N LEU A 330 27.51 18.83 -4.28
CA LEU A 330 27.82 19.44 -5.57
C LEU A 330 29.33 19.49 -5.85
N GLN A 331 30.17 19.68 -4.83
CA GLN A 331 31.63 19.59 -4.97
C GLN A 331 32.07 18.17 -5.32
N SER A 332 31.49 17.17 -4.67
CA SER A 332 31.74 15.77 -5.00
C SER A 332 31.28 15.43 -6.42
N ALA A 333 30.15 15.96 -6.87
CA ALA A 333 29.70 15.81 -8.25
C ALA A 333 30.66 16.47 -9.25
N LEU A 334 31.16 17.66 -8.92
CA LEU A 334 32.11 18.41 -9.77
C LEU A 334 33.45 17.67 -9.93
N GLN A 335 33.91 16.96 -8.89
CA GLN A 335 35.12 16.12 -8.98
C GLN A 335 34.97 14.99 -10.02
N LEU A 336 33.77 14.43 -10.15
CA LEU A 336 33.46 13.38 -11.12
C LEU A 336 33.19 13.95 -12.52
N SER A 337 32.69 15.17 -12.64
CA SER A 337 32.38 15.86 -13.90
C SER A 337 32.73 17.34 -13.83
N PRO A 338 34.03 17.71 -14.02
CA PRO A 338 34.53 19.07 -13.76
C PRO A 338 33.93 20.17 -14.65
N SER A 339 33.42 19.82 -15.82
CA SER A 339 32.90 20.78 -16.82
C SER A 339 31.36 20.79 -16.95
N ASP A 340 30.65 20.12 -16.06
CA ASP A 340 29.18 20.09 -16.12
C ASP A 340 28.58 21.44 -15.71
N PRO A 341 27.94 22.19 -16.64
CA PRO A 341 27.43 23.52 -16.38
C PRO A 341 26.30 23.54 -15.36
N ALA A 342 25.53 22.44 -15.21
CA ALA A 342 24.45 22.37 -14.23
C ALA A 342 24.99 22.28 -12.80
N ILE A 343 26.10 21.55 -12.60
CA ILE A 343 26.78 21.43 -11.30
C ILE A 343 27.40 22.78 -10.92
N VAL A 344 28.09 23.44 -11.86
CA VAL A 344 28.69 24.77 -11.64
C VAL A 344 27.62 25.78 -11.24
N LYS A 345 26.51 25.82 -11.97
CA LYS A 345 25.37 26.69 -11.65
C LYS A 345 24.79 26.39 -10.25
N GLY A 346 24.63 25.11 -9.92
CA GLY A 346 24.16 24.70 -8.59
C GLY A 346 25.03 25.23 -7.46
N LEU A 347 26.37 25.17 -7.61
CA LEU A 347 27.32 25.75 -6.65
C LEU A 347 27.23 27.30 -6.54
N GLU A 348 26.96 27.98 -7.66
CA GLU A 348 26.71 29.42 -7.65
C GLU A 348 25.42 29.78 -6.89
N ASP A 349 24.36 28.98 -7.10
CA ASP A 349 23.08 29.18 -6.41
C ASP A 349 23.22 28.96 -4.90
N VAL A 350 23.97 27.95 -4.45
CA VAL A 350 24.31 27.74 -3.04
C VAL A 350 25.05 28.94 -2.48
N LYS A 351 26.08 29.49 -3.18
CA LYS A 351 26.82 30.66 -2.74
C LYS A 351 25.93 31.89 -2.60
N LYS A 352 24.99 32.10 -3.52
CA LYS A 352 24.04 33.24 -3.45
C LYS A 352 23.09 33.08 -2.26
N GLN A 353 22.56 31.91 -2.02
CA GLN A 353 21.64 31.65 -0.88
C GLN A 353 22.36 31.83 0.45
N SER A 354 23.58 31.32 0.62
CA SER A 354 24.39 31.46 1.82
C SER A 354 24.70 32.96 2.13
N LYS A 355 25.08 33.73 1.11
CA LYS A 355 25.28 35.18 1.28
C LYS A 355 24.02 35.90 1.72
N ALA A 356 22.88 35.63 1.08
CA ALA A 356 21.60 36.25 1.42
C ALA A 356 21.16 35.91 2.85
N ARG A 357 21.39 34.65 3.29
CA ARG A 357 21.11 34.20 4.67
C ARG A 357 21.96 34.99 5.69
N ILE A 358 23.26 35.09 5.45
CA ILE A 358 24.19 35.82 6.33
C ILE A 358 23.83 37.32 6.43
N GLU A 359 23.47 37.94 5.31
CA GLU A 359 23.02 39.33 5.32
C GLU A 359 21.72 39.54 6.08
N LYS A 360 20.76 38.60 5.92
CA LYS A 360 19.51 38.65 6.68
C LYS A 360 19.73 38.47 8.18
N GLN A 361 20.62 37.57 8.57
CA GLN A 361 21.01 37.38 9.97
C GLN A 361 21.69 38.62 10.55
N LYS A 362 22.63 39.23 9.82
CA LYS A 362 23.27 40.48 10.25
C LYS A 362 22.26 41.61 10.44
N LYS A 363 21.30 41.76 9.51
CA LYS A 363 20.21 42.76 9.63
C LYS A 363 19.28 42.50 10.82
N ALA A 364 18.99 41.22 11.10
CA ALA A 364 18.17 40.84 12.26
C ALA A 364 18.90 41.13 13.57
N MET A 365 20.20 40.82 13.67
CA MET A 365 21.01 41.09 14.84
C MET A 365 21.19 42.60 15.08
N SER A 366 21.43 43.41 14.05
CA SER A 366 21.56 44.86 14.20
C SER A 366 20.28 45.53 14.73
N LYS A 367 19.10 44.98 14.40
CA LYS A 367 17.80 45.46 14.95
C LYS A 367 17.56 45.04 16.41
N PHE A 368 18.27 44.03 16.90
CA PHE A 368 18.14 43.55 18.28
C PHE A 368 19.03 44.37 19.27
N PHE A 369 20.06 45.05 18.73
CA PHE A 369 21.02 45.86 19.50
C PHE A 369 20.84 47.36 19.27
N SER A 370 19.88 47.80 18.47
CA SER A 370 19.43 49.19 18.31
C SER A 370 18.12 49.44 19.06
#